data_3ba53cc3834081db948a3d3eae616978
#
_entry.id   3ba53cc3834081db948a3d3eae616978
#
_cell.length_a   1.000
_cell.length_b   1.000
_cell.length_c   1.000
_cell.angle_alpha   90.00
_cell.angle_beta   90.00
_cell.angle_gamma   90.00
#
_symmetry.space_group_name_H-M   'P 1'
#
loop_
_entity.id
_entity.type
_entity.pdbx_description
1 polymer ?
#
loop_
_entity_poly.entity_id
_entity_poly.type
_entity_poly.pdbx_seq_one_letter_code
_entity_poly.pdbx_strand_id
1 'polypeptide(L)'
;MKRLLDKKKKKKIKKTLLNIFRYVRIPLLILIIILGISLWMFSQRDIAATVFNEKIYKAEVNAAVRRKIKDYEDKNIKLSQADIEAIKKNTINEMVENLLLDHWAKEHEISVSDKEVQDEIERMRKATGLSKDEIYKQALSKFQLLESDIETIVREALLSDKVYASVLKDLKITDEEAWDYFIERTRFYAGARRVSHIFLVIDPAKDKPEDVKKKIEKLEEIRNRILNGEDFGKLAQEFSDDESTKDKGGDLGWFRKGTISDSALSKAVFSMDKGEVSEVIRGKFGLHIVKITGVVPENLSLLSEEEKRAYFEKIKELVKGDMMYTKAEERIKEFNKSLWEMYNKDIKIGNPWDNFVSWIKTIIKKLEGKG
;
A
#
# COMPACT_ATOMS: atom_id res chain seq x y z
N MET A 1 77.35 17.89 -47.93
CA MET A 1 77.14 16.54 -47.40
C MET A 1 76.57 16.52 -45.92
N LYS A 2 77.12 17.27 -44.99
CA LYS A 2 76.66 17.35 -43.57
C LYS A 2 75.18 17.74 -43.41
N ARG A 3 74.62 18.73 -44.13
CA ARG A 3 73.24 19.20 -44.07
C ARG A 3 72.21 18.12 -44.50
N LEU A 4 72.54 17.25 -45.42
CA LEU A 4 71.63 16.17 -45.88
C LEU A 4 71.60 14.99 -44.89
N LEU A 5 72.68 14.72 -44.22
CA LEU A 5 72.80 13.70 -43.16
C LEU A 5 72.00 14.15 -41.94
N ASP A 6 72.00 15.42 -41.61
CA ASP A 6 71.24 15.98 -40.50
C ASP A 6 69.71 15.97 -40.76
N LYS A 7 69.27 16.24 -41.99
CA LYS A 7 67.90 16.12 -42.40
C LYS A 7 67.39 14.66 -42.36
N LYS A 8 68.22 13.69 -42.78
CA LYS A 8 67.85 12.25 -42.70
C LYS A 8 67.75 11.77 -41.24
N LYS A 9 68.66 12.23 -40.38
CA LYS A 9 68.70 11.90 -38.95
C LYS A 9 67.47 12.48 -38.24
N LYS A 10 67.09 13.75 -38.51
CA LYS A 10 65.89 14.39 -37.96
C LYS A 10 64.60 13.71 -38.45
N LYS A 11 64.57 13.26 -39.69
CA LYS A 11 63.39 12.53 -40.26
C LYS A 11 63.27 11.14 -39.64
N LYS A 12 64.39 10.45 -39.36
CA LYS A 12 64.35 9.13 -38.67
C LYS A 12 63.96 9.26 -37.22
N ILE A 13 64.42 10.26 -36.48
CA ILE A 13 64.09 10.57 -35.12
C ILE A 13 62.51 10.91 -35.03
N LYS A 14 62.04 11.75 -35.95
CA LYS A 14 60.64 12.11 -36.01
C LYS A 14 59.75 10.89 -36.30
N LYS A 15 60.16 9.97 -37.16
CA LYS A 15 59.47 8.72 -37.46
C LYS A 15 59.49 7.74 -36.25
N THR A 16 60.60 7.66 -35.55
CA THR A 16 60.76 6.84 -34.34
C THR A 16 59.87 7.40 -33.19
N LEU A 17 59.92 8.72 -32.98
CA LEU A 17 59.07 9.41 -32.01
C LEU A 17 57.58 9.25 -32.35
N LEU A 18 57.22 9.31 -33.62
CA LEU A 18 55.80 9.11 -34.05
C LEU A 18 55.34 7.66 -33.81
N ASN A 19 56.24 6.69 -34.03
CA ASN A 19 55.98 5.27 -33.74
C ASN A 19 55.87 5.02 -32.24
N ILE A 20 56.78 5.57 -31.41
CA ILE A 20 56.70 5.49 -29.94
C ILE A 20 55.37 6.13 -29.46
N PHE A 21 55.01 7.27 -30.05
CA PHE A 21 53.75 7.93 -29.76
C PHE A 21 52.53 7.05 -30.08
N ARG A 22 52.57 6.34 -31.22
CA ARG A 22 51.51 5.47 -31.70
C ARG A 22 51.41 4.15 -30.94
N TYR A 23 52.56 3.53 -30.64
CA TYR A 23 52.65 2.22 -29.97
C TYR A 23 52.57 2.29 -28.44
N VAL A 24 52.82 3.43 -27.81
CA VAL A 24 52.78 3.59 -26.35
C VAL A 24 51.58 4.43 -25.89
N ARG A 25 51.34 5.58 -26.54
CA ARG A 25 50.26 6.48 -26.09
C ARG A 25 48.85 5.99 -26.44
N ILE A 26 48.66 5.38 -27.62
CA ILE A 26 47.34 4.86 -28.00
C ILE A 26 46.91 3.71 -27.08
N PRO A 27 47.74 2.67 -26.84
CA PRO A 27 47.43 1.63 -25.88
C PRO A 27 47.21 2.16 -24.45
N LEU A 28 48.02 3.14 -24.03
CA LEU A 28 47.85 3.78 -22.71
C LEU A 28 46.54 4.54 -22.59
N LEU A 29 46.12 5.28 -23.64
CA LEU A 29 44.83 5.95 -23.70
C LEU A 29 43.64 4.95 -23.65
N ILE A 30 43.75 3.86 -24.39
CA ILE A 30 42.78 2.77 -24.37
C ILE A 30 42.69 2.15 -22.97
N LEU A 31 43.85 1.92 -22.31
CA LEU A 31 43.90 1.39 -20.95
C LEU A 31 43.22 2.34 -19.95
N ILE A 32 43.48 3.66 -20.07
CA ILE A 32 42.85 4.68 -19.22
C ILE A 32 41.33 4.72 -19.45
N ILE A 33 40.87 4.61 -20.69
CA ILE A 33 39.45 4.56 -21.03
C ILE A 33 38.81 3.29 -20.45
N ILE A 34 39.46 2.12 -20.60
CA ILE A 34 38.98 0.86 -20.03
C ILE A 34 38.93 0.95 -18.51
N LEU A 35 39.96 1.51 -17.87
CA LEU A 35 39.98 1.71 -16.42
C LEU A 35 38.88 2.66 -15.96
N GLY A 36 38.68 3.76 -16.69
CA GLY A 36 37.63 4.72 -16.43
C GLY A 36 36.24 4.08 -16.54
N ILE A 37 36.00 3.29 -17.59
CA ILE A 37 34.74 2.54 -17.78
C ILE A 37 34.56 1.52 -16.65
N SER A 38 35.63 0.79 -16.29
CA SER A 38 35.59 -0.20 -15.21
C SER A 38 35.29 0.43 -13.86
N LEU A 39 35.92 1.56 -13.55
CA LEU A 39 35.65 2.32 -12.31
C LEU A 39 34.21 2.88 -12.29
N TRP A 40 33.73 3.41 -13.42
CA TRP A 40 32.35 3.86 -13.54
C TRP A 40 31.37 2.71 -13.37
N MET A 41 31.57 1.57 -14.03
CA MET A 41 30.74 0.38 -13.86
C MET A 41 30.78 -0.15 -12.42
N PHE A 42 31.95 -0.12 -11.77
CA PHE A 42 32.10 -0.49 -10.36
C PHE A 42 31.29 0.45 -9.44
N SER A 43 31.29 1.75 -9.72
CA SER A 43 30.50 2.74 -8.95
C SER A 43 28.99 2.54 -9.09
N GLN A 44 28.51 1.86 -10.15
CA GLN A 44 27.09 1.59 -10.38
C GLN A 44 26.60 0.26 -9.76
N ARG A 45 27.53 -0.57 -9.21
CA ARG A 45 27.19 -1.92 -8.71
C ARG A 45 26.14 -1.94 -7.60
N ASP A 46 26.03 -0.86 -6.82
CA ASP A 46 25.14 -0.75 -5.68
C ASP A 46 23.78 -0.12 -6.04
N ILE A 47 23.55 0.23 -7.32
CA ILE A 47 22.30 0.75 -7.84
C ILE A 47 21.39 -0.44 -8.19
N ALA A 48 20.16 -0.42 -7.69
CA ALA A 48 19.11 -1.39 -8.03
C ALA A 48 18.25 -0.91 -9.21
N ALA A 49 17.93 0.38 -9.25
CA ALA A 49 17.23 1.01 -10.37
C ALA A 49 17.59 2.48 -10.46
N THR A 50 17.32 3.08 -11.63
CA THR A 50 17.39 4.53 -11.84
C THR A 50 16.10 4.96 -12.51
N VAL A 51 15.46 5.99 -12.00
CA VAL A 51 14.24 6.60 -12.55
C VAL A 51 14.54 8.06 -12.77
N PHE A 52 14.42 8.56 -14.01
CA PHE A 52 14.94 9.86 -14.41
C PHE A 52 16.45 9.95 -14.05
N ASN A 53 16.81 10.83 -13.12
CA ASN A 53 18.19 10.96 -12.60
C ASN A 53 18.33 10.47 -11.16
N GLU A 54 17.24 9.96 -10.56
CA GLU A 54 17.22 9.48 -9.19
C GLU A 54 17.62 8.01 -9.13
N LYS A 55 18.41 7.64 -8.12
CA LYS A 55 18.97 6.31 -7.97
C LYS A 55 18.36 5.61 -6.78
N ILE A 56 17.86 4.41 -7.00
CA ILE A 56 17.44 3.48 -5.95
C ILE A 56 18.63 2.56 -5.65
N TYR A 57 19.12 2.59 -4.42
CA TYR A 57 20.27 1.78 -4.03
C TYR A 57 19.87 0.41 -3.52
N LYS A 58 20.69 -0.60 -3.78
CA LYS A 58 20.48 -1.99 -3.28
C LYS A 58 20.37 -2.04 -1.75
N ALA A 59 21.05 -1.14 -1.04
CA ALA A 59 20.96 -1.05 0.41
C ALA A 59 19.55 -0.68 0.89
N GLU A 60 18.91 0.29 0.24
CA GLU A 60 17.54 0.73 0.53
C GLU A 60 16.54 -0.38 0.23
N VAL A 61 16.66 -1.01 -0.96
CA VAL A 61 15.84 -2.17 -1.32
C VAL A 61 15.95 -3.27 -0.28
N ASN A 62 17.19 -3.66 0.09
CA ASN A 62 17.42 -4.71 1.07
C ASN A 62 16.87 -4.35 2.46
N ALA A 63 16.92 -3.09 2.87
CA ALA A 63 16.31 -2.64 4.12
C ALA A 63 14.78 -2.77 4.08
N ALA A 64 14.15 -2.35 2.99
CA ALA A 64 12.70 -2.49 2.80
C ALA A 64 12.26 -3.96 2.73
N VAL A 65 13.01 -4.80 2.02
CA VAL A 65 12.76 -6.25 1.94
C VAL A 65 12.86 -6.90 3.32
N ARG A 66 13.88 -6.58 4.12
CA ARG A 66 14.01 -7.11 5.49
C ARG A 66 12.80 -6.74 6.36
N ARG A 67 12.27 -5.51 6.26
CA ARG A 67 11.06 -5.11 6.99
C ARG A 67 9.84 -5.94 6.59
N LYS A 68 9.65 -6.17 5.29
CA LYS A 68 8.55 -7.01 4.79
C LYS A 68 8.68 -8.47 5.24
N ILE A 69 9.88 -9.04 5.17
CA ILE A 69 10.13 -10.41 5.64
C ILE A 69 9.81 -10.53 7.12
N LYS A 70 10.23 -9.56 7.94
CA LYS A 70 9.96 -9.55 9.37
C LYS A 70 8.46 -9.54 9.69
N ASP A 71 7.64 -8.82 8.92
CA ASP A 71 6.18 -8.84 9.09
C ASP A 71 5.59 -10.24 8.86
N TYR A 72 6.12 -11.00 7.89
CA TYR A 72 5.73 -12.39 7.68
C TYR A 72 6.20 -13.30 8.82
N GLU A 73 7.43 -13.11 9.32
CA GLU A 73 7.99 -13.85 10.46
C GLU A 73 7.17 -13.60 11.74
N ASP A 74 6.81 -12.35 12.03
CA ASP A 74 5.97 -11.99 13.18
C ASP A 74 4.57 -12.62 13.11
N LYS A 75 4.09 -12.94 11.90
CA LYS A 75 2.84 -13.68 11.63
C LYS A 75 3.04 -15.20 11.58
N ASN A 76 4.25 -15.71 11.89
CA ASN A 76 4.64 -17.12 11.78
C ASN A 76 4.48 -17.73 10.37
N ILE A 77 4.60 -16.91 9.32
CA ILE A 77 4.55 -17.34 7.92
C ILE A 77 5.98 -17.61 7.44
N LYS A 78 6.26 -18.85 7.04
CA LYS A 78 7.56 -19.22 6.45
C LYS A 78 7.60 -18.87 4.97
N LEU A 79 8.61 -18.13 4.57
CA LEU A 79 8.85 -17.75 3.18
C LEU A 79 9.85 -18.71 2.53
N SER A 80 9.57 -19.09 1.29
CA SER A 80 10.53 -19.77 0.44
C SER A 80 11.53 -18.78 -0.21
N GLN A 81 12.62 -19.29 -0.78
CA GLN A 81 13.54 -18.42 -1.55
C GLN A 81 12.86 -17.72 -2.73
N ALA A 82 11.89 -18.39 -3.37
CA ALA A 82 11.11 -17.80 -4.46
C ALA A 82 10.23 -16.63 -3.97
N ASP A 83 9.63 -16.75 -2.79
CA ASP A 83 8.84 -15.68 -2.17
C ASP A 83 9.73 -14.47 -1.86
N ILE A 84 10.93 -14.69 -1.32
CA ILE A 84 11.90 -13.62 -1.02
C ILE A 84 12.32 -12.87 -2.30
N GLU A 85 12.61 -13.58 -3.39
CA GLU A 85 12.95 -12.95 -4.66
C GLU A 85 11.74 -12.19 -5.26
N ALA A 86 10.52 -12.71 -5.11
CA ALA A 86 9.31 -12.01 -5.50
C ALA A 86 9.09 -10.73 -4.66
N ILE A 87 9.27 -10.80 -3.34
CA ILE A 87 9.21 -9.62 -2.45
C ILE A 87 10.24 -8.58 -2.89
N LYS A 88 11.47 -9.00 -3.20
CA LYS A 88 12.53 -8.09 -3.65
C LYS A 88 12.17 -7.39 -4.96
N LYS A 89 11.69 -8.16 -5.95
CA LYS A 89 11.25 -7.60 -7.25
C LYS A 89 10.11 -6.59 -7.06
N ASN A 90 9.11 -6.95 -6.26
CA ASN A 90 7.97 -6.09 -5.98
C ASN A 90 8.40 -4.82 -5.24
N THR A 91 9.35 -4.93 -4.29
CA THR A 91 9.88 -3.78 -3.56
C THR A 91 10.61 -2.80 -4.50
N ILE A 92 11.38 -3.29 -5.47
CA ILE A 92 12.00 -2.42 -6.48
C ILE A 92 10.92 -1.72 -7.32
N ASN A 93 9.91 -2.45 -7.78
CA ASN A 93 8.83 -1.86 -8.56
C ASN A 93 8.05 -0.79 -7.77
N GLU A 94 7.74 -1.04 -6.50
CA GLU A 94 7.08 -0.04 -5.62
C GLU A 94 7.93 1.23 -5.46
N MET A 95 9.25 1.09 -5.26
CA MET A 95 10.14 2.25 -5.18
C MET A 95 10.20 3.03 -6.50
N VAL A 96 10.19 2.32 -7.64
CA VAL A 96 10.09 2.95 -8.97
C VAL A 96 8.75 3.68 -9.10
N GLU A 97 7.65 3.04 -8.76
CA GLU A 97 6.31 3.64 -8.81
C GLU A 97 6.19 4.89 -7.95
N ASN A 98 6.78 4.91 -6.75
CA ASN A 98 6.80 6.10 -5.90
C ASN A 98 7.51 7.28 -6.59
N LEU A 99 8.64 7.04 -7.26
CA LEU A 99 9.34 8.08 -8.02
C LEU A 99 8.55 8.55 -9.24
N LEU A 100 7.84 7.64 -9.93
CA LEU A 100 6.95 8.00 -11.04
C LEU A 100 5.77 8.84 -10.56
N LEU A 101 5.16 8.47 -9.43
CA LEU A 101 4.08 9.22 -8.79
C LEU A 101 4.53 10.61 -8.36
N ASP A 102 5.72 10.71 -7.74
CA ASP A 102 6.30 12.00 -7.34
C ASP A 102 6.55 12.92 -8.54
N HIS A 103 7.09 12.36 -9.63
CA HIS A 103 7.30 13.11 -10.86
C HIS A 103 5.99 13.58 -11.47
N TRP A 104 5.01 12.69 -11.61
CA TRP A 104 3.68 13.01 -12.12
C TRP A 104 2.97 14.06 -11.25
N ALA A 105 3.08 13.93 -9.92
CA ALA A 105 2.52 14.89 -8.97
C ALA A 105 3.10 16.30 -9.17
N LYS A 106 4.43 16.39 -9.36
CA LYS A 106 5.11 17.68 -9.66
C LYS A 106 4.60 18.30 -10.96
N GLU A 107 4.41 17.50 -12.01
CA GLU A 107 3.86 17.99 -13.29
C GLU A 107 2.42 18.49 -13.17
N HIS A 108 1.65 17.98 -12.19
CA HIS A 108 0.25 18.34 -11.96
C HIS A 108 0.04 19.24 -10.74
N GLU A 109 1.11 19.85 -10.23
CA GLU A 109 1.10 20.79 -9.08
C GLU A 109 0.49 20.19 -7.80
N ILE A 110 0.60 18.86 -7.64
CA ILE A 110 0.17 18.14 -6.43
C ILE A 110 1.36 18.05 -5.48
N SER A 111 1.18 18.49 -4.24
CA SER A 111 2.23 18.46 -3.22
C SER A 111 1.67 18.16 -1.84
N VAL A 112 2.55 17.76 -0.92
CA VAL A 112 2.25 17.52 0.49
C VAL A 112 3.09 18.47 1.33
N SER A 113 2.43 19.29 2.14
CA SER A 113 3.08 20.22 3.06
C SER A 113 3.58 19.51 4.33
N ASP A 114 4.56 20.11 5.01
CA ASP A 114 5.04 19.58 6.29
C ASP A 114 3.94 19.54 7.35
N LYS A 115 3.01 20.50 7.31
CA LYS A 115 1.85 20.52 8.20
C LYS A 115 0.98 19.27 8.02
N GLU A 116 0.68 18.87 6.78
CA GLU A 116 -0.11 17.67 6.51
C GLU A 116 0.57 16.39 7.03
N VAL A 117 1.90 16.32 6.89
CA VAL A 117 2.68 15.20 7.46
C VAL A 117 2.55 15.16 8.99
N GLN A 118 2.70 16.30 9.67
CA GLN A 118 2.57 16.36 11.13
C GLN A 118 1.14 16.08 11.59
N ASP A 119 0.14 16.58 10.87
CA ASP A 119 -1.28 16.31 11.15
C ASP A 119 -1.61 14.81 11.01
N GLU A 120 -1.00 14.12 10.05
CA GLU A 120 -1.15 12.67 9.87
C GLU A 120 -0.49 11.88 11.00
N ILE A 121 0.75 12.22 11.36
CA ILE A 121 1.45 11.62 12.51
C ILE A 121 0.63 11.82 13.79
N GLU A 122 0.01 12.98 13.98
CA GLU A 122 -0.88 13.25 15.11
C GLU A 122 -2.16 12.41 15.06
N ARG A 123 -2.74 12.17 13.88
CA ARG A 123 -3.86 11.22 13.70
C ARG A 123 -3.46 9.80 14.09
N MET A 124 -2.29 9.34 13.63
CA MET A 124 -1.75 8.02 14.01
C MET A 124 -1.55 7.92 15.52
N ARG A 125 -1.04 8.97 16.16
CA ARG A 125 -0.89 9.04 17.61
C ARG A 125 -2.23 8.87 18.33
N LYS A 126 -3.24 9.61 17.92
CA LYS A 126 -4.60 9.49 18.51
C LYS A 126 -5.21 8.11 18.32
N ALA A 127 -5.04 7.53 17.13
CA ALA A 127 -5.58 6.22 16.82
C ALA A 127 -4.88 5.07 17.59
N THR A 128 -3.59 5.22 17.90
CA THR A 128 -2.82 4.19 18.62
C THR A 128 -2.76 4.43 20.13
N GLY A 129 -3.11 5.61 20.61
CA GLY A 129 -2.95 6.02 22.01
C GLY A 129 -1.49 6.22 22.44
N LEU A 130 -0.52 6.12 21.52
CA LEU A 130 0.90 6.27 21.79
C LEU A 130 1.32 7.74 21.70
N SER A 131 2.33 8.13 22.46
CA SER A 131 3.00 9.42 22.25
C SER A 131 3.84 9.40 20.96
N LYS A 132 4.19 10.58 20.45
CA LYS A 132 5.07 10.73 19.27
C LYS A 132 6.40 10.00 19.48
N ASP A 133 7.00 10.16 20.65
CA ASP A 133 8.27 9.52 21.03
C ASP A 133 8.17 7.99 21.09
N GLU A 134 7.03 7.46 21.53
CA GLU A 134 6.80 6.01 21.57
C GLU A 134 6.64 5.43 20.16
N ILE A 135 5.95 6.14 19.25
CA ILE A 135 5.86 5.77 17.84
C ILE A 135 7.27 5.67 17.23
N TYR A 136 8.10 6.70 17.43
CA TYR A 136 9.45 6.72 16.89
C TYR A 136 10.36 5.67 17.53
N LYS A 137 10.28 5.45 18.85
CA LYS A 137 11.02 4.38 19.53
C LYS A 137 10.62 2.98 19.02
N GLN A 138 9.33 2.76 18.81
CA GLN A 138 8.86 1.48 18.26
C GLN A 138 9.33 1.29 16.80
N ALA A 139 9.25 2.33 15.97
CA ALA A 139 9.73 2.28 14.58
C ALA A 139 11.24 2.01 14.52
N LEU A 140 12.03 2.69 15.35
CA LEU A 140 13.47 2.46 15.43
C LEU A 140 13.80 1.04 15.93
N SER A 141 13.14 0.59 17.01
CA SER A 141 13.45 -0.72 17.61
C SER A 141 13.01 -1.92 16.75
N LYS A 142 11.82 -1.82 16.13
CA LYS A 142 11.25 -2.92 15.33
C LYS A 142 11.73 -2.92 13.88
N PHE A 143 11.85 -1.74 13.26
CA PHE A 143 12.04 -1.60 11.81
C PHE A 143 13.31 -0.84 11.43
N GLN A 144 14.10 -0.37 12.42
CA GLN A 144 15.31 0.45 12.21
C GLN A 144 15.02 1.72 11.39
N LEU A 145 13.84 2.31 11.57
CA LEU A 145 13.44 3.57 10.95
C LEU A 145 13.77 4.75 11.87
N LEU A 146 14.40 5.76 11.30
CA LEU A 146 14.61 7.06 11.95
C LEU A 146 13.33 7.90 11.86
N GLU A 147 13.28 9.02 12.62
CA GLU A 147 12.17 9.97 12.55
C GLU A 147 11.98 10.53 11.13
N SER A 148 13.08 10.89 10.46
CA SER A 148 13.06 11.35 9.07
C SER A 148 12.53 10.31 8.08
N ASP A 149 12.76 9.02 8.35
CA ASP A 149 12.25 7.94 7.49
C ASP A 149 10.74 7.83 7.64
N ILE A 150 10.21 8.00 8.86
CA ILE A 150 8.75 7.97 9.11
C ILE A 150 8.08 9.16 8.41
N GLU A 151 8.64 10.37 8.54
CA GLU A 151 8.10 11.56 7.87
C GLU A 151 8.11 11.40 6.35
N THR A 152 9.16 10.79 5.79
CA THR A 152 9.25 10.47 4.36
C THR A 152 8.18 9.48 3.95
N ILE A 153 8.02 8.37 4.67
CA ILE A 153 7.00 7.34 4.39
C ILE A 153 5.59 7.95 4.46
N VAL A 154 5.32 8.77 5.48
CA VAL A 154 4.02 9.44 5.62
C VAL A 154 3.78 10.42 4.46
N ARG A 155 4.80 11.17 4.06
CA ARG A 155 4.72 12.09 2.93
C ARG A 155 4.44 11.36 1.62
N GLU A 156 5.14 10.27 1.35
CA GLU A 156 4.92 9.44 0.15
C GLU A 156 3.50 8.85 0.13
N ALA A 157 3.02 8.35 1.27
CA ALA A 157 1.64 7.85 1.38
C ALA A 157 0.61 8.94 1.10
N LEU A 158 0.74 10.11 1.73
CA LEU A 158 -0.15 11.25 1.51
C LEU A 158 -0.10 11.76 0.06
N LEU A 159 1.09 11.74 -0.57
CA LEU A 159 1.23 12.13 -1.97
C LEU A 159 0.50 11.15 -2.88
N SER A 160 0.67 9.85 -2.67
CA SER A 160 -0.04 8.81 -3.39
C SER A 160 -1.55 8.95 -3.24
N ASP A 161 -2.04 9.20 -2.02
CA ASP A 161 -3.46 9.43 -1.77
C ASP A 161 -4.01 10.63 -2.54
N LYS A 162 -3.27 11.75 -2.58
CA LYS A 162 -3.66 12.95 -3.34
C LYS A 162 -3.67 12.71 -4.85
N VAL A 163 -2.66 11.99 -5.35
CA VAL A 163 -2.58 11.63 -6.77
C VAL A 163 -3.76 10.75 -7.14
N TYR A 164 -4.00 9.68 -6.39
CA TYR A 164 -5.13 8.78 -6.66
C TYR A 164 -6.47 9.46 -6.49
N ALA A 165 -6.64 10.33 -5.51
CA ALA A 165 -7.84 11.16 -5.38
C ALA A 165 -8.06 12.05 -6.63
N SER A 166 -7.00 12.61 -7.19
CA SER A 166 -7.07 13.38 -8.45
C SER A 166 -7.48 12.50 -9.64
N VAL A 167 -6.92 11.29 -9.75
CA VAL A 167 -7.25 10.31 -10.81
C VAL A 167 -8.69 9.82 -10.72
N LEU A 168 -9.22 9.72 -9.49
CA LEU A 168 -10.57 9.25 -9.20
C LEU A 168 -11.63 10.36 -9.14
N LYS A 169 -11.23 11.63 -9.23
CA LYS A 169 -12.10 12.80 -9.04
C LYS A 169 -13.41 12.76 -9.82
N ASP A 170 -13.36 12.27 -11.05
CA ASP A 170 -14.52 12.25 -11.96
C ASP A 170 -15.21 10.87 -11.98
N LEU A 171 -14.77 9.94 -11.13
CA LEU A 171 -15.40 8.63 -11.03
C LEU A 171 -16.75 8.74 -10.34
N LYS A 172 -17.81 8.42 -11.06
CA LYS A 172 -19.19 8.43 -10.59
C LYS A 172 -19.86 7.12 -10.93
N ILE A 173 -20.78 6.70 -10.08
CA ILE A 173 -21.61 5.52 -10.29
C ILE A 173 -23.05 5.98 -10.44
N THR A 174 -23.66 5.72 -11.59
CA THR A 174 -25.08 5.97 -11.81
C THR A 174 -25.94 4.89 -11.14
N ASP A 175 -27.24 5.16 -10.96
CA ASP A 175 -28.18 4.18 -10.39
C ASP A 175 -28.35 2.98 -11.34
N GLU A 176 -28.29 3.21 -12.68
CA GLU A 176 -28.36 2.15 -13.69
C GLU A 176 -27.16 1.24 -13.64
N GLU A 177 -25.94 1.79 -13.64
CA GLU A 177 -24.73 0.99 -13.51
C GLU A 177 -24.72 0.18 -12.21
N ALA A 178 -25.16 0.78 -11.11
CA ALA A 178 -25.26 0.08 -9.83
C ALA A 178 -26.33 -1.02 -9.85
N TRP A 179 -27.43 -0.82 -10.57
CA TRP A 179 -28.45 -1.84 -10.77
C TRP A 179 -27.93 -3.03 -11.56
N ASP A 180 -27.28 -2.80 -12.68
CA ASP A 180 -26.68 -3.86 -13.51
C ASP A 180 -25.63 -4.63 -12.71
N TYR A 181 -24.76 -3.94 -11.99
CA TYR A 181 -23.76 -4.53 -11.09
C TYR A 181 -24.44 -5.40 -10.00
N PHE A 182 -25.54 -4.95 -9.42
CA PHE A 182 -26.31 -5.70 -8.43
C PHE A 182 -26.95 -6.95 -9.03
N ILE A 183 -27.58 -6.85 -10.20
CA ILE A 183 -28.26 -7.99 -10.87
C ILE A 183 -27.27 -9.11 -11.17
N GLU A 184 -26.08 -8.78 -11.66
CA GLU A 184 -25.02 -9.78 -11.90
C GLU A 184 -24.54 -10.45 -10.61
N ARG A 185 -24.69 -9.78 -9.46
CA ARG A 185 -24.11 -10.15 -8.17
C ARG A 185 -25.17 -10.37 -7.06
N THR A 186 -26.40 -10.68 -7.40
CA THR A 186 -27.49 -10.86 -6.40
C THR A 186 -27.14 -11.84 -5.29
N ARG A 187 -26.43 -12.95 -5.62
CA ARG A 187 -25.95 -13.92 -4.62
C ARG A 187 -24.96 -13.35 -3.62
N PHE A 188 -24.22 -12.33 -4.02
CA PHE A 188 -23.24 -11.66 -3.19
C PHE A 188 -23.88 -10.75 -2.12
N TYR A 189 -25.08 -10.24 -2.43
CA TYR A 189 -25.87 -9.41 -1.51
C TYR A 189 -26.91 -10.20 -0.73
N ALA A 190 -27.14 -11.46 -1.06
CA ALA A 190 -28.05 -12.33 -0.34
C ALA A 190 -27.63 -12.44 1.14
N GLY A 191 -28.58 -12.32 2.04
CA GLY A 191 -28.34 -12.35 3.48
C GLY A 191 -27.66 -11.10 4.05
N ALA A 192 -27.54 -9.99 3.31
CA ALA A 192 -27.02 -8.74 3.86
C ALA A 192 -27.88 -8.24 5.05
N ARG A 193 -27.22 -7.62 6.02
CA ARG A 193 -27.81 -7.13 7.27
C ARG A 193 -27.59 -5.63 7.43
N ARG A 194 -28.62 -4.88 7.80
CA ARG A 194 -28.45 -3.51 8.31
C ARG A 194 -28.34 -3.57 9.81
N VAL A 195 -27.30 -2.95 10.34
CA VAL A 195 -26.89 -3.09 11.74
C VAL A 195 -26.86 -1.73 12.40
N SER A 196 -27.44 -1.65 13.60
CA SER A 196 -27.15 -0.56 14.52
C SER A 196 -26.45 -1.11 15.74
N HIS A 197 -25.55 -0.32 16.36
CA HIS A 197 -24.85 -0.74 17.57
C HIS A 197 -24.83 0.33 18.66
N ILE A 198 -24.63 -0.14 19.90
CA ILE A 198 -24.17 0.65 21.03
C ILE A 198 -22.80 0.11 21.40
N PHE A 199 -21.80 0.93 21.38
CA PHE A 199 -20.38 0.55 21.55
C PHE A 199 -19.80 1.20 22.80
N LEU A 200 -19.10 0.42 23.61
CA LEU A 200 -18.25 0.94 24.69
C LEU A 200 -16.81 0.50 24.43
N VAL A 201 -15.93 1.47 24.31
CA VAL A 201 -14.50 1.22 24.07
C VAL A 201 -13.87 0.53 25.27
N ILE A 202 -12.95 -0.42 25.02
CA ILE A 202 -12.02 -0.96 26.01
C ILE A 202 -10.62 -0.49 25.66
N ASP A 203 -10.00 0.25 26.60
CA ASP A 203 -8.59 0.65 26.50
C ASP A 203 -7.75 -0.34 27.31
N PRO A 204 -7.01 -1.27 26.66
CA PRO A 204 -6.22 -2.27 27.38
C PRO A 204 -5.10 -1.68 28.26
N ALA A 205 -4.72 -0.41 28.02
CA ALA A 205 -3.69 0.26 28.82
C ALA A 205 -4.26 0.92 30.08
N LYS A 206 -5.57 1.21 30.11
CA LYS A 206 -6.22 1.95 31.21
C LYS A 206 -7.26 1.14 31.95
N ASP A 207 -8.06 0.33 31.22
CA ASP A 207 -9.18 -0.40 31.81
C ASP A 207 -8.69 -1.65 32.56
N LYS A 208 -8.95 -1.68 33.86
CA LYS A 208 -8.76 -2.86 34.69
C LYS A 208 -9.91 -3.88 34.49
N PRO A 209 -9.73 -5.15 34.85
CA PRO A 209 -10.81 -6.15 34.74
C PRO A 209 -12.14 -5.72 35.36
N GLU A 210 -12.09 -4.96 36.49
CA GLU A 210 -13.26 -4.43 37.19
C GLU A 210 -13.97 -3.34 36.34
N ASP A 211 -13.22 -2.51 35.60
CA ASP A 211 -13.79 -1.46 34.74
C ASP A 211 -14.48 -2.09 33.54
N VAL A 212 -13.87 -3.12 32.95
CA VAL A 212 -14.48 -3.92 31.86
C VAL A 212 -15.76 -4.59 32.35
N LYS A 213 -15.76 -5.14 33.57
CA LYS A 213 -16.96 -5.74 34.17
C LYS A 213 -18.09 -4.73 34.33
N LYS A 214 -17.81 -3.54 34.84
CA LYS A 214 -18.81 -2.45 34.93
C LYS A 214 -19.35 -2.03 33.57
N LYS A 215 -18.51 -2.00 32.54
CA LYS A 215 -18.97 -1.71 31.16
C LYS A 215 -19.90 -2.80 30.64
N ILE A 216 -19.64 -4.08 30.94
CA ILE A 216 -20.55 -5.19 30.60
C ILE A 216 -21.89 -5.02 31.32
N GLU A 217 -21.89 -4.82 32.64
CA GLU A 217 -23.09 -4.63 33.46
C GLU A 217 -23.93 -3.44 32.93
N LYS A 218 -23.25 -2.35 32.56
CA LYS A 218 -23.93 -1.18 31.94
C LYS A 218 -24.59 -1.54 30.59
N LEU A 219 -23.93 -2.29 29.73
CA LEU A 219 -24.52 -2.72 28.46
C LEU A 219 -25.68 -3.72 28.66
N GLU A 220 -25.60 -4.61 29.66
CA GLU A 220 -26.69 -5.52 30.00
C GLU A 220 -27.92 -4.74 30.50
N GLU A 221 -27.73 -3.69 31.31
CA GLU A 221 -28.79 -2.78 31.72
C GLU A 221 -29.42 -2.08 30.51
N ILE A 222 -28.61 -1.51 29.62
CA ILE A 222 -29.09 -0.86 28.38
C ILE A 222 -29.87 -1.86 27.52
N ARG A 223 -29.34 -3.08 27.38
CA ARG A 223 -30.06 -4.15 26.66
C ARG A 223 -31.42 -4.44 27.25
N ASN A 224 -31.53 -4.56 28.57
CA ASN A 224 -32.80 -4.77 29.24
C ASN A 224 -33.79 -3.63 29.01
N ARG A 225 -33.35 -2.38 29.00
CA ARG A 225 -34.17 -1.20 28.64
C ARG A 225 -34.68 -1.32 27.21
N ILE A 226 -33.81 -1.75 26.25
CA ILE A 226 -34.22 -1.96 24.84
C ILE A 226 -35.28 -3.08 24.75
N LEU A 227 -35.09 -4.20 25.44
CA LEU A 227 -36.03 -5.33 25.45
C LEU A 227 -37.35 -4.95 26.08
N ASN A 228 -37.37 -3.99 26.99
CA ASN A 228 -38.58 -3.42 27.61
C ASN A 228 -39.23 -2.31 26.74
N GLY A 229 -38.73 -2.10 25.52
CA GLY A 229 -39.37 -1.22 24.54
C GLY A 229 -38.78 0.18 24.45
N GLU A 230 -37.70 0.49 25.14
CA GLU A 230 -37.02 1.77 25.00
C GLU A 230 -36.32 1.86 23.64
N ASP A 231 -36.29 3.08 23.08
CA ASP A 231 -35.77 3.29 21.74
C ASP A 231 -34.23 3.06 21.66
N PHE A 232 -33.84 2.12 20.81
CA PHE A 232 -32.44 1.77 20.61
C PHE A 232 -31.57 2.98 20.18
N GLY A 233 -32.12 3.80 19.28
CA GLY A 233 -31.38 4.95 18.73
C GLY A 233 -31.10 6.02 19.78
N LYS A 234 -32.09 6.28 20.67
CA LYS A 234 -31.90 7.20 21.79
C LYS A 234 -30.85 6.70 22.77
N LEU A 235 -30.87 5.40 23.09
CA LEU A 235 -29.88 4.80 23.96
C LEU A 235 -28.49 4.78 23.31
N ALA A 236 -28.39 4.57 22.00
CA ALA A 236 -27.14 4.70 21.27
C ALA A 236 -26.59 6.14 21.35
N GLN A 237 -27.44 7.14 21.17
CA GLN A 237 -27.05 8.55 21.28
C GLN A 237 -26.56 8.92 22.68
N GLU A 238 -27.19 8.36 23.72
CA GLU A 238 -26.87 8.64 25.11
C GLU A 238 -25.61 7.91 25.60
N PHE A 239 -25.42 6.66 25.20
CA PHE A 239 -24.46 5.76 25.84
C PHE A 239 -23.33 5.27 24.96
N SER A 240 -23.44 5.39 23.63
CA SER A 240 -22.38 4.87 22.72
C SER A 240 -21.14 5.75 22.74
N ASP A 241 -19.96 5.12 22.79
CA ASP A 241 -18.67 5.78 22.62
C ASP A 241 -18.32 5.95 21.12
N ASP A 242 -19.13 5.42 20.18
CA ASP A 242 -18.90 5.61 18.75
C ASP A 242 -19.47 6.94 18.26
N GLU A 243 -18.61 7.96 18.27
CA GLU A 243 -18.93 9.32 17.82
C GLU A 243 -19.42 9.38 16.36
N SER A 244 -19.07 8.39 15.53
CA SER A 244 -19.40 8.38 14.10
C SER A 244 -20.85 8.00 13.83
N THR A 245 -21.45 7.21 14.72
CA THR A 245 -22.80 6.65 14.55
C THR A 245 -23.78 6.98 15.67
N LYS A 246 -23.33 7.38 16.85
CA LYS A 246 -24.22 7.63 17.99
C LYS A 246 -25.35 8.61 17.66
N ASP A 247 -25.06 9.73 16.99
CA ASP A 247 -26.05 10.74 16.61
C ASP A 247 -26.99 10.28 15.48
N LYS A 248 -26.66 9.14 14.85
CA LYS A 248 -27.50 8.46 13.85
C LYS A 248 -28.21 7.23 14.44
N GLY A 249 -28.38 7.19 15.77
CA GLY A 249 -28.99 6.05 16.46
C GLY A 249 -28.15 4.77 16.41
N GLY A 250 -26.83 4.90 16.29
CA GLY A 250 -25.90 3.78 16.20
C GLY A 250 -25.90 3.07 14.84
N ASP A 251 -26.52 3.62 13.79
CA ASP A 251 -26.66 2.97 12.47
C ASP A 251 -25.31 2.86 11.75
N LEU A 252 -24.82 1.65 11.64
CA LEU A 252 -23.60 1.27 10.90
C LEU A 252 -23.86 1.05 9.38
N GLY A 253 -25.14 1.05 8.96
CA GLY A 253 -25.53 0.74 7.59
C GLY A 253 -25.60 -0.76 7.29
N TRP A 254 -25.48 -1.10 5.98
CA TRP A 254 -25.60 -2.44 5.48
C TRP A 254 -24.26 -3.16 5.39
N PHE A 255 -24.22 -4.42 5.81
CA PHE A 255 -23.09 -5.33 5.69
C PHE A 255 -23.49 -6.60 4.93
N ARG A 256 -22.60 -7.11 4.11
CA ARG A 256 -22.70 -8.45 3.51
C ARG A 256 -21.79 -9.43 4.23
N LYS A 257 -22.04 -10.72 4.06
CA LYS A 257 -21.18 -11.76 4.66
C LYS A 257 -19.72 -11.57 4.25
N GLY A 258 -18.83 -11.62 5.22
CA GLY A 258 -17.38 -11.48 5.01
C GLY A 258 -16.84 -10.04 5.04
N THR A 259 -17.68 -8.99 5.24
CA THR A 259 -17.19 -7.60 5.31
C THR A 259 -16.92 -7.11 6.74
N ILE A 260 -17.44 -7.78 7.76
CA ILE A 260 -17.15 -7.44 9.16
C ILE A 260 -15.87 -8.15 9.58
N SER A 261 -14.81 -7.38 9.85
CA SER A 261 -13.48 -7.90 10.20
C SER A 261 -13.39 -8.50 11.61
N ASP A 262 -14.30 -8.12 12.52
CA ASP A 262 -14.41 -8.71 13.85
C ASP A 262 -15.23 -10.00 13.76
N SER A 263 -14.61 -11.14 14.06
CA SER A 263 -15.23 -12.45 13.91
C SER A 263 -16.39 -12.69 14.88
N ALA A 264 -16.33 -12.16 16.10
CA ALA A 264 -17.38 -12.29 17.09
C ALA A 264 -18.62 -11.48 16.67
N LEU A 265 -18.38 -10.23 16.25
CA LEU A 265 -19.41 -9.35 15.73
C LEU A 265 -20.03 -9.90 14.45
N SER A 266 -19.20 -10.37 13.50
CA SER A 266 -19.66 -10.99 12.25
C SER A 266 -20.55 -12.19 12.49
N LYS A 267 -20.15 -13.11 13.39
CA LYS A 267 -20.94 -14.28 13.75
C LYS A 267 -22.30 -13.89 14.34
N ALA A 268 -22.33 -12.95 15.27
CA ALA A 268 -23.57 -12.49 15.89
C ALA A 268 -24.52 -11.84 14.86
N VAL A 269 -24.01 -10.87 14.07
CA VAL A 269 -24.82 -10.14 13.07
C VAL A 269 -25.48 -11.08 12.06
N PHE A 270 -24.76 -12.07 11.54
CA PHE A 270 -25.28 -12.95 10.49
C PHE A 270 -26.05 -14.18 11.02
N SER A 271 -26.13 -14.38 12.35
CA SER A 271 -27.02 -15.37 12.96
C SER A 271 -28.37 -14.84 13.43
N MET A 272 -28.55 -13.50 13.40
CA MET A 272 -29.73 -12.83 13.94
C MET A 272 -30.73 -12.46 12.85
N ASP A 273 -32.01 -12.45 13.24
CA ASP A 273 -33.13 -11.98 12.39
C ASP A 273 -33.40 -10.49 12.58
N LYS A 274 -34.19 -9.94 11.65
CA LYS A 274 -34.59 -8.54 11.72
C LYS A 274 -35.38 -8.24 13.01
N GLY A 275 -34.96 -7.21 13.72
CA GLY A 275 -35.53 -6.75 14.98
C GLY A 275 -34.85 -7.29 16.21
N GLU A 276 -34.06 -8.35 16.08
CA GLU A 276 -33.33 -8.94 17.21
C GLU A 276 -32.21 -8.02 17.73
N VAL A 277 -32.00 -8.13 19.05
CA VAL A 277 -30.94 -7.43 19.80
C VAL A 277 -30.02 -8.47 20.44
N SER A 278 -28.74 -8.35 20.18
CA SER A 278 -27.74 -9.31 20.66
C SER A 278 -27.56 -9.27 22.18
N GLU A 279 -26.95 -10.30 22.71
CA GLU A 279 -26.21 -10.22 23.98
C GLU A 279 -25.04 -9.23 23.85
N VAL A 280 -24.35 -8.94 24.97
CA VAL A 280 -23.12 -8.17 24.95
C VAL A 280 -22.04 -8.95 24.21
N ILE A 281 -21.54 -8.38 23.12
CA ILE A 281 -20.49 -8.98 22.28
C ILE A 281 -19.16 -8.32 22.63
N ARG A 282 -18.16 -9.13 22.97
CA ARG A 282 -16.80 -8.64 23.13
C ARG A 282 -16.08 -8.69 21.80
N GLY A 283 -15.92 -7.54 21.17
CA GLY A 283 -15.17 -7.32 19.94
C GLY A 283 -13.71 -6.97 20.20
N LYS A 284 -12.99 -6.73 19.11
CA LYS A 284 -11.55 -6.44 19.14
C LYS A 284 -11.22 -5.12 19.87
N PHE A 285 -12.07 -4.13 19.78
CA PHE A 285 -11.81 -2.76 20.31
C PHE A 285 -12.69 -2.38 21.50
N GLY A 286 -13.66 -3.23 21.87
CA GLY A 286 -14.58 -2.92 22.94
C GLY A 286 -15.76 -3.88 23.01
N LEU A 287 -16.83 -3.40 23.61
CA LEU A 287 -18.06 -4.14 23.85
C LEU A 287 -19.18 -3.57 22.98
N HIS A 288 -20.00 -4.44 22.43
CA HIS A 288 -21.12 -4.07 21.57
C HIS A 288 -22.43 -4.70 22.00
N ILE A 289 -23.54 -3.95 21.85
CA ILE A 289 -24.86 -4.51 21.63
C ILE A 289 -25.24 -4.16 20.20
N VAL A 290 -25.73 -5.11 19.43
CA VAL A 290 -26.16 -4.88 18.05
C VAL A 290 -27.66 -5.14 17.91
N LYS A 291 -28.30 -4.40 17.01
CA LYS A 291 -29.68 -4.61 16.57
C LYS A 291 -29.72 -4.75 15.06
N ILE A 292 -30.39 -5.77 14.56
CA ILE A 292 -30.62 -5.95 13.13
C ILE A 292 -31.85 -5.14 12.71
N THR A 293 -31.61 -4.08 11.95
CA THR A 293 -32.69 -3.16 11.50
C THR A 293 -33.17 -3.48 10.09
N GLY A 294 -32.41 -4.27 9.31
CA GLY A 294 -32.81 -4.70 7.97
C GLY A 294 -32.16 -6.01 7.57
N VAL A 295 -32.83 -6.76 6.71
CA VAL A 295 -32.36 -8.05 6.17
C VAL A 295 -32.68 -8.12 4.68
N VAL A 296 -31.70 -8.52 3.87
CA VAL A 296 -31.90 -8.97 2.50
C VAL A 296 -32.07 -10.49 2.52
N PRO A 297 -33.07 -11.05 1.85
CA PRO A 297 -33.35 -12.49 1.93
C PRO A 297 -32.22 -13.31 1.29
N GLU A 298 -32.01 -14.52 1.82
CA GLU A 298 -31.00 -15.47 1.29
C GLU A 298 -31.33 -15.94 -0.14
N ASN A 299 -32.61 -16.00 -0.50
CA ASN A 299 -33.08 -16.39 -1.82
C ASN A 299 -33.21 -15.22 -2.80
N LEU A 300 -32.53 -14.09 -2.57
CA LEU A 300 -32.58 -12.87 -3.38
C LEU A 300 -32.46 -13.14 -4.89
N SER A 301 -31.59 -14.08 -5.30
CA SER A 301 -31.40 -14.42 -6.71
C SER A 301 -32.63 -15.06 -7.38
N LEU A 302 -33.53 -15.64 -6.60
CA LEU A 302 -34.75 -16.33 -7.07
C LEU A 302 -35.97 -15.42 -7.14
N LEU A 303 -35.89 -14.20 -6.60
CA LEU A 303 -36.97 -13.24 -6.60
C LEU A 303 -37.25 -12.69 -8.00
N SER A 304 -38.45 -12.17 -8.21
CA SER A 304 -38.80 -11.42 -9.41
C SER A 304 -37.94 -10.16 -9.54
N GLU A 305 -37.88 -9.58 -10.73
CA GLU A 305 -37.11 -8.36 -10.96
C GLU A 305 -37.64 -7.18 -10.16
N GLU A 306 -38.96 -7.07 -10.01
CA GLU A 306 -39.63 -6.05 -9.19
C GLU A 306 -39.22 -6.15 -7.70
N GLU A 307 -39.25 -7.37 -7.14
CA GLU A 307 -38.81 -7.62 -5.77
C GLU A 307 -37.31 -7.33 -5.59
N LYS A 308 -36.48 -7.73 -6.55
CA LYS A 308 -35.03 -7.39 -6.56
C LYS A 308 -34.84 -5.88 -6.56
N ARG A 309 -35.61 -5.13 -7.36
CA ARG A 309 -35.55 -3.67 -7.40
C ARG A 309 -35.88 -3.06 -6.04
N ALA A 310 -36.90 -3.57 -5.36
CA ALA A 310 -37.27 -3.11 -4.02
C ALA A 310 -36.19 -3.35 -2.96
N TYR A 311 -35.43 -4.43 -3.07
CA TYR A 311 -34.23 -4.68 -2.22
C TYR A 311 -33.05 -3.83 -2.63
N PHE A 312 -32.79 -3.67 -3.92
CA PHE A 312 -31.74 -2.80 -4.43
C PHE A 312 -31.87 -1.39 -3.88
N GLU A 313 -33.06 -0.78 -3.93
CA GLU A 313 -33.26 0.57 -3.37
C GLU A 313 -32.89 0.67 -1.88
N LYS A 314 -33.06 -0.41 -1.10
CA LYS A 314 -32.66 -0.42 0.32
C LYS A 314 -31.15 -0.51 0.51
N ILE A 315 -30.45 -1.21 -0.38
CA ILE A 315 -29.02 -1.46 -0.26
C ILE A 315 -28.19 -0.72 -1.32
N LYS A 316 -28.79 0.20 -2.06
CA LYS A 316 -28.19 0.90 -3.20
C LYS A 316 -26.83 1.53 -2.85
N GLU A 317 -26.74 2.16 -1.69
CA GLU A 317 -25.48 2.79 -1.25
C GLU A 317 -24.39 1.75 -0.95
N LEU A 318 -24.73 0.57 -0.44
CA LEU A 318 -23.79 -0.54 -0.29
C LEU A 318 -23.31 -1.02 -1.67
N VAL A 319 -24.23 -1.21 -2.62
CA VAL A 319 -23.89 -1.64 -3.99
C VAL A 319 -23.00 -0.62 -4.69
N LYS A 320 -23.35 0.67 -4.60
CA LYS A 320 -22.54 1.76 -5.16
C LYS A 320 -21.15 1.83 -4.52
N GLY A 321 -21.06 1.62 -3.21
CA GLY A 321 -19.79 1.58 -2.50
C GLY A 321 -18.89 0.43 -2.98
N ASP A 322 -19.43 -0.78 -3.09
CA ASP A 322 -18.71 -1.95 -3.61
C ASP A 322 -18.27 -1.75 -5.07
N MET A 323 -19.14 -1.19 -5.90
CA MET A 323 -18.82 -0.90 -7.30
C MET A 323 -17.78 0.22 -7.44
N MET A 324 -17.92 1.27 -6.62
CA MET A 324 -16.94 2.36 -6.57
C MET A 324 -15.55 1.85 -6.22
N TYR A 325 -15.46 0.98 -5.20
CA TYR A 325 -14.20 0.36 -4.81
C TYR A 325 -13.59 -0.43 -5.98
N THR A 326 -14.37 -1.29 -6.63
CA THR A 326 -13.91 -2.11 -7.77
C THR A 326 -13.41 -1.23 -8.93
N LYS A 327 -14.20 -0.23 -9.34
CA LYS A 327 -13.83 0.69 -10.43
C LYS A 327 -12.61 1.57 -10.05
N ALA A 328 -12.49 1.95 -8.80
CA ALA A 328 -11.35 2.73 -8.32
C ALA A 328 -10.06 1.89 -8.38
N GLU A 329 -10.09 0.63 -7.94
CA GLU A 329 -8.93 -0.28 -8.06
C GLU A 329 -8.52 -0.49 -9.53
N GLU A 330 -9.47 -0.73 -10.42
CA GLU A 330 -9.21 -0.88 -11.85
C GLU A 330 -8.58 0.39 -12.43
N ARG A 331 -9.14 1.57 -12.13
CA ARG A 331 -8.64 2.85 -12.63
C ARG A 331 -7.24 3.20 -12.10
N ILE A 332 -6.97 2.93 -10.82
CA ILE A 332 -5.64 3.09 -10.23
C ILE A 332 -4.64 2.14 -10.91
N LYS A 333 -5.02 0.88 -11.12
CA LYS A 333 -4.18 -0.09 -11.81
C LYS A 333 -3.85 0.33 -13.25
N GLU A 334 -4.84 0.81 -13.99
CA GLU A 334 -4.65 1.35 -15.34
C GLU A 334 -3.78 2.59 -15.33
N PHE A 335 -3.99 3.49 -14.38
CA PHE A 335 -3.17 4.68 -14.21
C PHE A 335 -1.71 4.32 -13.91
N ASN A 336 -1.45 3.43 -12.95
CA ASN A 336 -0.09 2.99 -12.64
C ASN A 336 0.57 2.34 -13.86
N LYS A 337 -0.16 1.51 -14.61
CA LYS A 337 0.33 0.95 -15.86
C LYS A 337 0.69 2.05 -16.87
N SER A 338 -0.16 3.08 -17.01
CA SER A 338 0.10 4.21 -17.91
C SER A 338 1.33 5.01 -17.51
N LEU A 339 1.63 5.16 -16.21
CA LEU A 339 2.87 5.80 -15.73
C LEU A 339 4.10 5.03 -16.19
N TRP A 340 4.10 3.70 -16.05
CA TRP A 340 5.20 2.86 -16.55
C TRP A 340 5.39 2.98 -18.07
N GLU A 341 4.33 3.07 -18.84
CA GLU A 341 4.38 3.24 -20.29
C GLU A 341 4.87 4.64 -20.69
N MET A 342 4.37 5.67 -20.01
CA MET A 342 4.71 7.07 -20.26
C MET A 342 6.19 7.37 -20.04
N TYR A 343 6.74 6.87 -18.93
CA TYR A 343 8.12 7.15 -18.50
C TYR A 343 9.08 5.97 -18.73
N ASN A 344 8.74 5.00 -19.59
CA ASN A 344 9.52 3.78 -19.78
C ASN A 344 11.00 4.02 -20.17
N LYS A 345 11.28 5.13 -20.89
CA LYS A 345 12.64 5.51 -21.33
C LYS A 345 13.51 6.00 -20.18
N ASP A 346 12.88 6.48 -19.12
CA ASP A 346 13.54 7.08 -17.96
C ASP A 346 13.75 6.07 -16.84
N ILE A 347 13.24 4.83 -17.01
CA ILE A 347 13.33 3.73 -16.04
C ILE A 347 14.42 2.76 -16.48
N LYS A 348 15.38 2.50 -15.60
CA LYS A 348 16.42 1.49 -15.78
C LYS A 348 16.49 0.62 -14.54
N ILE A 349 16.00 -0.62 -14.64
CA ILE A 349 16.09 -1.61 -13.55
C ILE A 349 17.35 -2.43 -13.74
N GLY A 350 18.09 -2.63 -12.65
CA GLY A 350 19.44 -3.19 -12.66
C GLY A 350 20.51 -2.12 -12.91
N ASN A 351 21.77 -2.55 -12.96
CA ASN A 351 22.88 -1.63 -13.22
C ASN A 351 23.81 -2.19 -14.31
N PRO A 352 24.62 -1.32 -14.94
CA PRO A 352 25.54 -1.74 -16.02
C PRO A 352 26.54 -2.82 -15.60
N TRP A 353 26.94 -2.85 -14.31
CA TRP A 353 27.84 -3.87 -13.78
C TRP A 353 27.20 -5.26 -13.76
N ASP A 354 25.97 -5.39 -13.29
CA ASP A 354 25.26 -6.66 -13.24
C ASP A 354 25.03 -7.20 -14.67
N ASN A 355 24.68 -6.31 -15.61
CA ASN A 355 24.54 -6.64 -17.02
C ASN A 355 25.86 -7.11 -17.65
N PHE A 356 26.97 -6.42 -17.35
CA PHE A 356 28.31 -6.80 -17.80
C PHE A 356 28.77 -8.14 -17.25
N VAL A 357 28.58 -8.38 -15.94
CA VAL A 357 28.90 -9.67 -15.29
C VAL A 357 28.06 -10.80 -15.88
N SER A 358 26.79 -10.58 -16.14
CA SER A 358 25.90 -11.55 -16.79
C SER A 358 26.37 -11.87 -18.22
N TRP A 359 26.76 -10.86 -18.98
CA TRP A 359 27.30 -11.00 -20.33
C TRP A 359 28.62 -11.80 -20.32
N ILE A 360 29.56 -11.48 -19.42
CA ILE A 360 30.82 -12.22 -19.23
C ILE A 360 30.56 -13.69 -18.91
N LYS A 361 29.66 -13.98 -17.95
CA LYS A 361 29.26 -15.36 -17.61
C LYS A 361 28.71 -16.12 -18.83
N THR A 362 27.92 -15.43 -19.66
CA THR A 362 27.37 -16.01 -20.90
C THR A 362 28.48 -16.35 -21.92
N ILE A 363 29.48 -15.48 -22.05
CA ILE A 363 30.63 -15.73 -22.92
C ILE A 363 31.46 -16.94 -22.43
N ILE A 364 31.80 -16.95 -21.12
CA ILE A 364 32.54 -18.06 -20.50
C ILE A 364 31.80 -19.39 -20.75
N LYS A 365 30.51 -19.45 -20.49
CA LYS A 365 29.69 -20.66 -20.74
C LYS A 365 29.71 -21.09 -22.21
N LYS A 366 29.74 -20.13 -23.16
CA LYS A 366 29.84 -20.43 -24.59
C LYS A 366 31.24 -20.95 -24.98
N LEU A 367 32.29 -20.50 -24.30
CA LEU A 367 33.63 -20.96 -24.53
C LEU A 367 33.88 -22.36 -23.94
N GLU A 368 33.33 -22.62 -22.74
CA GLU A 368 33.38 -23.95 -22.08
C GLU A 368 32.55 -25.00 -22.79
N GLY A 369 31.43 -24.64 -23.44
CA GLY A 369 30.58 -25.57 -24.20
C GLY A 369 31.09 -25.88 -25.64
N LYS A 370 32.28 -25.37 -26.03
CA LYS A 370 32.95 -25.64 -27.31
C LYS A 370 34.19 -26.53 -27.17
N GLY A 371 34.42 -27.11 -25.97
CA GLY A 371 35.48 -28.08 -25.73
C GLY A 371 35.01 -29.52 -25.80
#